data_a84becbfccec7885702a946e1bcd4122
#
_entry.id   a84becbfccec7885702a946e1bcd4122
#
_cell.length_a   1.000
_cell.length_b   1.000
_cell.length_c   1.000
_cell.angle_alpha   90.00
_cell.angle_beta   90.00
_cell.angle_gamma   90.00
#
_symmetry.space_group_name_H-M   'P 1'
#
loop_
_entity.id
_entity.type
_entity.pdbx_description
1 polymer ?
#
loop_
_entity_poly.entity_id
_entity_poly.type
_entity_poly.pdbx_seq_one_letter_code
_entity_poly.pdbx_strand_id
1 'polypeptide(L)'
;ISVTEALKHAGYTYDSDIEIDWVNSEHITRENVDELLGAADGILVPGGFGDRGVEGKIEAIRYARETDTPFLGICLGMQLATVEYARNVMGLEGAHSTELDKETKYPIIDFLPDQSDDIDLGGTLRLGLYPCKLKEGSRAMEAYGGEELIYERHRHRYEFNNEFREEM
;
A
#
# COMPACT_ATOMS: atom_id res chain seq x y z
N ILE A 1 13.85 -8.54 4.46
CA ILE A 1 14.39 -8.80 5.82
C ILE A 1 13.65 -7.95 6.85
N SER A 2 13.64 -6.62 6.77
CA SER A 2 13.05 -5.74 7.81
C SER A 2 11.57 -6.03 8.10
N VAL A 3 10.74 -6.25 7.08
CA VAL A 3 9.32 -6.58 7.24
C VAL A 3 9.14 -7.92 7.95
N THR A 4 9.90 -8.93 7.55
CA THR A 4 9.90 -10.26 8.19
C THR A 4 10.23 -10.18 9.66
N GLU A 5 11.29 -9.43 10.01
CA GLU A 5 11.70 -9.26 11.41
C GLU A 5 10.64 -8.46 12.20
N ALA A 6 10.02 -7.44 11.60
CA ALA A 6 8.94 -6.69 12.26
C ALA A 6 7.73 -7.57 12.56
N LEU A 7 7.34 -8.44 11.62
CA LEU A 7 6.25 -9.42 11.85
C LEU A 7 6.57 -10.37 12.99
N LYS A 8 7.78 -10.92 13.04
CA LYS A 8 8.22 -11.80 14.15
C LYS A 8 8.22 -11.06 15.49
N HIS A 9 8.69 -9.82 15.55
CA HIS A 9 8.66 -9.01 16.76
C HIS A 9 7.22 -8.73 17.22
N ALA A 10 6.31 -8.47 16.29
CA ALA A 10 4.89 -8.35 16.62
C ALA A 10 4.34 -9.66 17.21
N GLY A 11 4.70 -10.80 16.62
CA GLY A 11 4.34 -12.12 17.14
C GLY A 11 4.76 -12.31 18.61
N TYR A 12 5.97 -11.92 18.98
CA TYR A 12 6.43 -11.99 20.39
C TYR A 12 5.56 -11.11 21.32
N THR A 13 5.13 -9.95 20.85
CA THR A 13 4.28 -9.05 21.64
C THR A 13 2.90 -9.62 21.90
N TYR A 14 2.37 -10.37 20.95
CA TYR A 14 1.03 -10.95 21.01
C TYR A 14 1.02 -12.46 21.34
N ASP A 15 2.15 -13.02 21.76
CA ASP A 15 2.31 -14.46 22.05
C ASP A 15 1.79 -15.34 20.90
N SER A 16 2.15 -14.96 19.69
CA SER A 16 1.71 -15.59 18.44
C SER A 16 2.91 -16.01 17.61
N ASP A 17 2.84 -17.22 17.06
CA ASP A 17 3.82 -17.69 16.08
C ASP A 17 3.41 -17.19 14.69
N ILE A 18 4.32 -16.49 14.01
CA ILE A 18 4.06 -15.91 12.70
C ILE A 18 4.73 -16.78 11.63
N GLU A 19 3.92 -17.51 10.90
CA GLU A 19 4.31 -18.22 9.70
C GLU A 19 4.15 -17.28 8.48
N ILE A 20 5.18 -17.19 7.64
CA ILE A 20 5.18 -16.28 6.49
C ILE A 20 5.25 -17.08 5.19
N ASP A 21 4.16 -17.06 4.45
CA ASP A 21 4.10 -17.58 3.10
C ASP A 21 4.48 -16.52 2.08
N TRP A 22 5.45 -16.87 1.23
CA TRP A 22 5.92 -16.01 0.16
C TRP A 22 5.23 -16.33 -1.15
N VAL A 23 4.34 -15.45 -1.59
CA VAL A 23 3.61 -15.63 -2.84
C VAL A 23 4.15 -14.68 -3.91
N ASN A 24 4.52 -15.22 -5.08
CA ASN A 24 4.96 -14.39 -6.19
C ASN A 24 3.75 -13.75 -6.88
N SER A 25 3.63 -12.42 -6.77
CA SER A 25 2.52 -11.66 -7.31
C SER A 25 2.36 -11.75 -8.84
N GLU A 26 3.41 -12.10 -9.58
CA GLU A 26 3.30 -12.31 -11.04
C GLU A 26 2.41 -13.52 -11.40
N HIS A 27 2.22 -14.44 -10.46
CA HIS A 27 1.41 -15.64 -10.66
C HIS A 27 -0.02 -15.50 -10.13
N ILE A 28 -0.33 -14.41 -9.43
CA ILE A 28 -1.67 -14.18 -8.89
C ILE A 28 -2.59 -13.68 -10.00
N THR A 29 -3.70 -14.38 -10.17
CA THR A 29 -4.80 -14.03 -11.08
C THR A 29 -6.12 -14.10 -10.32
N ARG A 30 -7.18 -13.59 -10.95
CA ARG A 30 -8.52 -13.63 -10.37
C ARG A 30 -9.02 -15.07 -10.14
N GLU A 31 -8.57 -16.00 -10.98
CA GLU A 31 -9.01 -17.41 -10.93
C GLU A 31 -8.30 -18.21 -9.83
N ASN A 32 -7.05 -17.86 -9.49
CA ASN A 32 -6.25 -18.65 -8.57
C ASN A 32 -5.97 -17.96 -7.21
N VAL A 33 -6.41 -16.73 -7.03
CA VAL A 33 -6.11 -15.94 -5.81
C VAL A 33 -6.61 -16.62 -4.54
N ASP A 34 -7.78 -17.24 -4.58
CA ASP A 34 -8.35 -17.96 -3.45
C ASP A 34 -7.53 -19.22 -3.10
N GLU A 35 -7.05 -19.95 -4.10
CA GLU A 35 -6.15 -21.10 -3.88
C GLU A 35 -4.83 -20.68 -3.23
N LEU A 36 -4.29 -19.53 -3.66
CA LEU A 36 -2.98 -19.06 -3.19
C LEU A 36 -3.03 -18.33 -1.84
N LEU A 37 -4.11 -17.63 -1.54
CA LEU A 37 -4.20 -16.74 -0.38
C LEU A 37 -5.29 -17.13 0.62
N GLY A 38 -6.18 -18.05 0.29
CA GLY A 38 -7.37 -18.37 1.08
C GLY A 38 -7.09 -18.98 2.46
N ALA A 39 -5.89 -19.52 2.67
CA ALA A 39 -5.48 -20.06 3.96
C ALA A 39 -4.78 -19.02 4.87
N ALA A 40 -4.53 -17.81 4.37
CA ALA A 40 -3.81 -16.79 5.13
C ALA A 40 -4.73 -16.03 6.10
N ASP A 41 -4.29 -15.85 7.34
CA ASP A 41 -4.97 -15.03 8.35
C ASP A 41 -4.80 -13.52 8.10
N GLY A 42 -3.89 -13.13 7.22
CA GLY A 42 -3.66 -11.75 6.81
C GLY A 42 -2.77 -11.64 5.60
N ILE A 43 -2.94 -10.58 4.83
CA ILE A 43 -2.20 -10.33 3.60
C ILE A 43 -1.39 -9.05 3.74
N LEU A 44 -0.09 -9.12 3.46
CA LEU A 44 0.81 -7.98 3.46
C LEU A 44 1.40 -7.78 2.06
N VAL A 45 1.21 -6.58 1.51
CA VAL A 45 1.89 -6.16 0.27
C VAL A 45 2.98 -5.16 0.63
N PRO A 46 4.26 -5.56 0.50
CA PRO A 46 5.39 -4.71 0.91
C PRO A 46 5.65 -3.58 -0.09
N GLY A 47 6.58 -2.71 0.30
CA GLY A 47 7.17 -1.73 -0.60
C GLY A 47 7.97 -2.38 -1.73
N GLY A 48 8.08 -1.66 -2.84
CA GLY A 48 8.81 -2.09 -4.04
C GLY A 48 8.85 -1.00 -5.07
N PHE A 49 9.49 -1.30 -6.20
CA PHE A 49 9.62 -0.41 -7.35
C PHE A 49 9.34 -1.19 -8.63
N GLY A 50 8.92 -0.46 -9.67
CA GLY A 50 8.65 -1.02 -10.98
C GLY A 50 7.29 -1.72 -11.08
N ASP A 51 6.99 -2.16 -12.29
CA ASP A 51 5.70 -2.69 -12.72
C ASP A 51 5.51 -4.20 -12.49
N ARG A 52 6.57 -4.88 -12.05
CA ARG A 52 6.58 -6.32 -11.90
C ARG A 52 5.53 -6.83 -10.90
N GLY A 53 4.59 -7.63 -11.39
CA GLY A 53 3.54 -8.26 -10.60
C GLY A 53 2.55 -7.27 -9.98
N VAL A 54 2.41 -6.06 -10.53
CA VAL A 54 1.50 -5.01 -10.03
C VAL A 54 0.05 -5.48 -10.08
N GLU A 55 -0.41 -6.03 -11.19
CA GLU A 55 -1.80 -6.48 -11.31
C GLU A 55 -2.12 -7.64 -10.35
N GLY A 56 -1.19 -8.56 -10.15
CA GLY A 56 -1.37 -9.62 -9.15
C GLY A 56 -1.40 -9.09 -7.70
N LYS A 57 -0.66 -8.02 -7.39
CA LYS A 57 -0.77 -7.33 -6.10
C LYS A 57 -2.15 -6.68 -5.95
N ILE A 58 -2.66 -6.02 -7.01
CA ILE A 58 -4.00 -5.44 -7.03
C ILE A 58 -5.07 -6.52 -6.83
N GLU A 59 -4.92 -7.69 -7.47
CA GLU A 59 -5.82 -8.83 -7.25
C GLU A 59 -5.76 -9.38 -5.82
N ALA A 60 -4.59 -9.46 -5.22
CA ALA A 60 -4.45 -9.86 -3.81
C ALA A 60 -5.13 -8.86 -2.86
N ILE A 61 -5.01 -7.56 -3.15
CA ILE A 61 -5.67 -6.49 -2.39
C ILE A 61 -7.19 -6.56 -2.55
N ARG A 62 -7.67 -6.74 -3.77
CA ARG A 62 -9.10 -6.94 -4.04
C ARG A 62 -9.64 -8.15 -3.26
N TYR A 63 -8.93 -9.26 -3.32
CA TYR A 63 -9.28 -10.46 -2.57
C TYR A 63 -9.39 -10.18 -1.07
N ALA A 64 -8.38 -9.54 -0.48
CA ALA A 64 -8.40 -9.18 0.93
C ALA A 64 -9.63 -8.32 1.30
N ARG A 65 -9.97 -7.32 0.47
CA ARG A 65 -11.12 -6.45 0.69
C ARG A 65 -12.46 -7.22 0.56
N GLU A 66 -12.58 -8.09 -0.45
CA GLU A 66 -13.82 -8.82 -0.73
C GLU A 66 -14.08 -9.95 0.28
N THR A 67 -13.02 -10.52 0.87
CA THR A 67 -13.12 -11.59 1.88
C THR A 67 -13.00 -11.10 3.33
N ASP A 68 -12.85 -9.78 3.54
CA ASP A 68 -12.59 -9.17 4.85
C ASP A 68 -11.34 -9.73 5.54
N THR A 69 -10.36 -10.16 4.75
CA THR A 69 -9.06 -10.64 5.26
C THR A 69 -8.23 -9.44 5.70
N PRO A 70 -7.63 -9.44 6.92
CA PRO A 70 -6.75 -8.38 7.38
C PRO A 70 -5.65 -8.04 6.37
N PHE A 71 -5.52 -6.75 6.03
CA PHE A 71 -4.60 -6.28 5.02
C PHE A 71 -3.68 -5.18 5.53
N LEU A 72 -2.40 -5.25 5.16
CA LEU A 72 -1.43 -4.17 5.36
C LEU A 72 -0.66 -3.88 4.08
N GLY A 73 -0.80 -2.68 3.55
CA GLY A 73 -0.01 -2.17 2.43
C GLY A 73 1.09 -1.22 2.90
N ILE A 74 2.34 -1.50 2.53
CA ILE A 74 3.49 -0.66 2.87
C ILE A 74 4.03 -0.02 1.60
N CYS A 75 4.16 1.32 1.56
CA CYS A 75 4.71 2.06 0.42
C CYS A 75 3.94 1.74 -0.88
N LEU A 76 4.54 1.01 -1.82
CA LEU A 76 3.85 0.54 -3.03
C LEU A 76 2.56 -0.24 -2.72
N GLY A 77 2.56 -1.05 -1.67
CA GLY A 77 1.37 -1.81 -1.26
C GLY A 77 0.20 -0.90 -0.87
N MET A 78 0.45 0.19 -0.17
CA MET A 78 -0.56 1.21 0.15
C MET A 78 -1.03 1.94 -1.12
N GLN A 79 -0.11 2.32 -2.01
CA GLN A 79 -0.43 2.97 -3.28
C GLN A 79 -1.34 2.09 -4.14
N LEU A 80 -1.02 0.80 -4.26
CA LEU A 80 -1.84 -0.15 -5.01
C LEU A 80 -3.19 -0.44 -4.35
N ALA A 81 -3.29 -0.33 -3.02
CA ALA A 81 -4.58 -0.43 -2.33
C ALA A 81 -5.51 0.75 -2.69
N THR A 82 -4.98 1.96 -2.82
CA THR A 82 -5.77 3.11 -3.30
C THR A 82 -6.15 2.97 -4.77
N VAL A 83 -5.26 2.44 -5.60
CA VAL A 83 -5.55 2.13 -7.01
C VAL A 83 -6.64 1.06 -7.14
N GLU A 84 -6.56 -0.01 -6.35
CA GLU A 84 -7.58 -1.07 -6.32
C GLU A 84 -8.95 -0.50 -5.95
N TYR A 85 -9.01 0.29 -4.89
CA TYR A 85 -10.25 0.92 -4.43
C TYR A 85 -10.85 1.85 -5.51
N ALA A 86 -10.02 2.68 -6.12
CA ALA A 86 -10.46 3.56 -7.21
C ALA A 86 -11.05 2.77 -8.38
N ARG A 87 -10.39 1.68 -8.81
CA ARG A 87 -10.87 0.86 -9.93
C ARG A 87 -12.14 0.09 -9.60
N ASN A 88 -12.17 -0.61 -8.48
CA ASN A 88 -13.17 -1.64 -8.21
C ASN A 88 -14.32 -1.16 -7.32
N VAL A 89 -14.14 -0.09 -6.55
CA VAL A 89 -15.18 0.47 -5.68
C VAL A 89 -15.74 1.77 -6.26
N MET A 90 -14.89 2.69 -6.69
CA MET A 90 -15.33 3.96 -7.26
C MET A 90 -15.68 3.86 -8.76
N GLY A 91 -15.29 2.77 -9.44
CA GLY A 91 -15.56 2.57 -10.88
C GLY A 91 -14.70 3.45 -11.79
N LEU A 92 -13.55 3.94 -11.31
CA LEU A 92 -12.60 4.71 -12.11
C LEU A 92 -11.72 3.77 -12.93
N GLU A 93 -12.28 3.25 -13.99
CA GLU A 93 -11.62 2.28 -14.88
C GLU A 93 -10.29 2.85 -15.43
N GLY A 94 -9.20 2.08 -15.26
CA GLY A 94 -7.86 2.49 -15.65
C GLY A 94 -7.15 3.41 -14.66
N ALA A 95 -7.71 3.66 -13.47
CA ALA A 95 -6.99 4.37 -12.40
C ALA A 95 -5.65 3.73 -12.09
N HIS A 96 -4.60 4.54 -11.96
CA HIS A 96 -3.25 4.04 -11.75
C HIS A 96 -2.34 5.07 -11.05
N SER A 97 -1.10 4.66 -10.82
CA SER A 97 0.02 5.54 -10.49
C SER A 97 0.69 6.03 -11.76
N THR A 98 1.01 7.32 -11.84
CA THR A 98 1.79 7.89 -12.96
C THR A 98 3.24 7.39 -13.00
N GLU A 99 3.73 6.77 -11.93
CA GLU A 99 5.00 6.04 -11.94
C GLU A 99 4.95 4.83 -12.89
N LEU A 100 3.80 4.17 -12.98
CA LEU A 100 3.60 2.91 -13.69
C LEU A 100 2.90 3.10 -15.04
N ASP A 101 1.96 4.04 -15.11
CA ASP A 101 1.26 4.43 -16.33
C ASP A 101 1.13 5.96 -16.42
N LYS A 102 2.00 6.57 -17.22
CA LYS A 102 2.05 8.03 -17.40
C LYS A 102 0.83 8.61 -18.12
N GLU A 103 0.10 7.76 -18.83
CA GLU A 103 -1.07 8.16 -19.63
C GLU A 103 -2.39 7.84 -18.91
N THR A 104 -2.34 7.40 -17.66
CA THR A 104 -3.57 7.07 -16.92
C THR A 104 -4.52 8.27 -16.85
N LYS A 105 -5.79 8.00 -17.13
CA LYS A 105 -6.86 9.02 -17.03
C LYS A 105 -7.12 9.44 -15.58
N TYR A 106 -6.87 8.56 -14.63
CA TYR A 106 -7.13 8.80 -13.22
C TYR A 106 -5.84 8.55 -12.42
N PRO A 107 -4.97 9.58 -12.30
CA PRO A 107 -3.70 9.50 -11.59
C PRO A 107 -3.92 9.55 -10.07
N ILE A 108 -4.37 8.42 -9.50
CA ILE A 108 -4.66 8.30 -8.05
C ILE A 108 -3.40 8.45 -7.22
N ILE A 109 -2.28 7.96 -7.75
CA ILE A 109 -0.94 8.16 -7.20
C ILE A 109 -0.17 8.99 -8.23
N ASP A 110 0.36 10.12 -7.80
CA ASP A 110 1.04 11.06 -8.66
C ASP A 110 2.27 11.66 -7.97
N PHE A 111 3.03 12.45 -8.71
CA PHE A 111 4.15 13.20 -8.16
C PHE A 111 3.73 14.07 -6.96
N LEU A 112 4.62 14.17 -5.99
CA LEU A 112 4.55 15.25 -5.03
C LEU A 112 4.53 16.61 -5.74
N PRO A 113 3.82 17.64 -5.21
CA PRO A 113 3.60 18.92 -5.92
C PRO A 113 4.84 19.59 -6.47
N ASP A 114 6.01 19.39 -5.88
CA ASP A 114 7.27 20.01 -6.29
C ASP A 114 8.22 19.03 -7.00
N GLN A 115 7.69 17.91 -7.52
CA GLN A 115 8.47 16.85 -8.19
C GLN A 115 8.18 16.85 -9.69
N SER A 116 9.18 16.54 -10.50
CA SER A 116 9.05 16.26 -11.92
C SER A 116 10.09 15.23 -12.36
N ASP A 117 9.91 14.67 -13.56
CA ASP A 117 10.89 13.75 -14.16
C ASP A 117 12.26 14.40 -14.43
N ASP A 118 12.28 15.74 -14.58
CA ASP A 118 13.46 16.52 -14.97
C ASP A 118 14.36 16.92 -13.78
N ILE A 119 13.99 16.57 -12.55
CA ILE A 119 14.74 16.96 -11.37
C ILE A 119 15.67 15.80 -10.92
N ASP A 120 16.93 16.14 -10.67
CA ASP A 120 17.94 15.21 -10.17
C ASP A 120 17.43 14.42 -8.92
N LEU A 121 17.49 13.11 -9.00
CA LEU A 121 16.99 12.16 -8.01
C LEU A 121 17.55 12.34 -6.57
N GLY A 122 18.56 13.19 -6.42
CA GLY A 122 19.30 13.34 -5.17
C GLY A 122 18.70 14.30 -4.13
N GLY A 123 17.81 15.22 -4.51
CA GLY A 123 17.41 16.33 -3.63
C GLY A 123 15.91 16.56 -3.43
N THR A 124 15.06 15.91 -4.20
CA THR A 124 13.64 16.25 -4.32
C THR A 124 12.66 15.21 -3.78
N LEU A 125 13.16 14.10 -3.25
CA LEU A 125 12.32 13.11 -2.58
C LEU A 125 11.75 13.68 -1.30
N ARG A 126 10.51 13.31 -0.94
CA ARG A 126 10.02 13.46 0.42
C ARG A 126 10.88 12.60 1.33
N LEU A 127 11.88 13.23 1.92
CA LEU A 127 12.88 12.58 2.77
C LEU A 127 12.77 13.07 4.20
N GLY A 128 12.88 12.13 5.15
CA GLY A 128 12.98 12.42 6.56
C GLY A 128 11.70 12.17 7.32
N LEU A 129 11.61 12.83 8.47
CA LEU A 129 10.57 12.65 9.46
C LEU A 129 9.43 13.64 9.19
N TYR A 130 8.23 13.12 8.96
CA TYR A 130 7.04 13.92 8.68
C TYR A 130 5.94 13.67 9.71
N PRO A 131 5.20 14.71 10.12
CA PRO A 131 4.06 14.54 10.99
C PRO A 131 2.91 13.84 10.26
N CYS A 132 2.25 12.92 10.97
CA CYS A 132 1.04 12.26 10.52
C CYS A 132 -0.02 12.38 11.63
N LYS A 133 -1.11 13.10 11.35
CA LYS A 133 -2.26 13.20 12.26
C LYS A 133 -3.15 11.98 12.04
N LEU A 134 -3.31 11.17 13.07
CA LEU A 134 -4.16 9.98 13.03
C LEU A 134 -5.63 10.36 13.26
N LYS A 135 -6.51 9.66 12.55
CA LYS A 135 -7.95 9.85 12.69
C LYS A 135 -8.40 9.21 14.00
N GLU A 136 -9.13 9.95 14.81
CA GLU A 136 -9.70 9.45 16.05
C GLU A 136 -10.58 8.21 15.81
N GLY A 137 -10.43 7.20 16.67
CA GLY A 137 -11.14 5.92 16.58
C GLY A 137 -10.70 5.00 15.44
N SER A 138 -9.60 5.34 14.73
CA SER A 138 -9.05 4.47 13.69
C SER A 138 -8.17 3.35 14.28
N ARG A 139 -8.10 2.20 13.57
CA ARG A 139 -7.17 1.11 13.92
C ARG A 139 -5.70 1.58 13.92
N ALA A 140 -5.37 2.55 13.07
CA ALA A 140 -4.04 3.15 13.06
C ALA A 140 -3.75 3.87 14.38
N MET A 141 -4.68 4.68 14.89
CA MET A 141 -4.53 5.34 16.18
C MET A 141 -4.40 4.33 17.33
N GLU A 142 -5.20 3.27 17.31
CA GLU A 142 -5.10 2.18 18.29
C GLU A 142 -3.72 1.50 18.25
N ALA A 143 -3.20 1.19 17.06
CA ALA A 143 -1.89 0.58 16.86
C ALA A 143 -0.73 1.46 17.35
N TYR A 144 -0.89 2.78 17.35
CA TYR A 144 0.05 3.75 17.91
C TYR A 144 -0.27 4.15 19.35
N GLY A 145 -1.03 3.33 20.09
CA GLY A 145 -1.29 3.54 21.52
C GLY A 145 -2.18 4.75 21.83
N GLY A 146 -2.98 5.22 20.89
CA GLY A 146 -3.87 6.37 21.06
C GLY A 146 -3.24 7.73 20.75
N GLU A 147 -2.03 7.76 20.23
CA GLU A 147 -1.35 9.01 19.85
C GLU A 147 -2.09 9.71 18.70
N GLU A 148 -2.37 11.00 18.85
CA GLU A 148 -3.02 11.79 17.79
C GLU A 148 -2.07 12.23 16.69
N LEU A 149 -0.81 12.46 17.03
CA LEU A 149 0.24 12.93 16.13
C LEU A 149 1.45 12.04 16.24
N ILE A 150 1.78 11.38 15.17
CA ILE A 150 2.99 10.56 15.06
C ILE A 150 3.95 11.16 14.04
N TYR A 151 5.18 10.69 14.04
CA TYR A 151 6.19 11.10 13.09
C TYR A 151 6.74 9.88 12.38
N GLU A 152 6.50 9.82 11.08
CA GLU A 152 6.93 8.71 10.24
C GLU A 152 8.01 9.14 9.25
N ARG A 153 8.96 8.23 9.01
CA ARG A 153 10.05 8.48 8.09
C ARG A 153 9.66 8.13 6.66
N HIS A 154 9.70 9.12 5.80
CA HIS A 154 9.35 8.98 4.39
C HIS A 154 10.57 8.98 3.47
N ARG A 155 10.42 8.27 2.33
CA ARG A 155 11.31 8.32 1.18
C ARG A 155 10.49 8.04 -0.08
N HIS A 156 9.75 9.05 -0.55
CA HIS A 156 8.79 8.92 -1.64
C HIS A 156 8.90 10.06 -2.65
N ARG A 157 8.68 9.75 -3.93
CA ARG A 157 8.47 10.73 -5.02
C ARG A 157 6.99 10.85 -5.38
N TYR A 158 6.27 9.76 -5.21
CA TYR A 158 4.86 9.63 -5.53
C TYR A 158 4.05 9.50 -4.26
N GLU A 159 2.90 10.13 -4.26
CA GLU A 159 1.96 10.03 -3.16
C GLU A 159 0.51 10.02 -3.66
N PHE A 160 -0.42 9.86 -2.75
CA PHE A 160 -1.84 9.95 -3.03
C PHE A 160 -2.18 11.36 -3.59
N ASN A 161 -2.88 11.39 -4.74
CA ASN A 161 -3.34 12.62 -5.35
C ASN A 161 -4.56 13.18 -4.61
N ASN A 162 -4.37 14.30 -3.94
CA ASN A 162 -5.41 14.92 -3.11
C ASN A 162 -6.65 15.38 -3.89
N GLU A 163 -6.61 15.46 -5.22
CA GLU A 163 -7.79 15.76 -6.04
C GLU A 163 -8.89 14.70 -5.88
N PHE A 164 -8.51 13.45 -5.57
CA PHE A 164 -9.45 12.34 -5.36
C PHE A 164 -9.85 12.14 -3.90
N ARG A 165 -9.35 12.97 -2.99
CA ARG A 165 -9.51 12.75 -1.54
C ARG A 165 -10.94 12.82 -1.05
N GLU A 166 -11.76 13.69 -1.62
CA GLU A 166 -13.15 13.88 -1.20
C GLU A 166 -14.07 12.79 -1.75
N GLU A 167 -13.66 12.13 -2.83
CA GLU A 167 -14.43 11.07 -3.48
C GLU A 167 -14.13 9.68 -2.90
N MET A 168 -12.96 9.51 -2.24
CA MET A 168 -12.50 8.31 -1.55
C MET A 168 -12.92 8.29 -0.07
#